data_70c85db2bfc0ea0485c3da308f3376f7
#
_entry.id   70c85db2bfc0ea0485c3da308f3376f7
#
_cell.length_a   1.000
_cell.length_b   1.000
_cell.length_c   1.000
_cell.angle_alpha   90.00
_cell.angle_beta   90.00
_cell.angle_gamma   90.00
#
_symmetry.space_group_name_H-M   'P 1'
#
loop_
_entity.id
_entity.type
_entity.pdbx_description
1 polymer ?
#
loop_
_entity_poly.entity_id
_entity_poly.type
_entity_poly.pdbx_seq_one_letter_code
_entity_poly.pdbx_strand_id
1 'polypeptide(L)'
;VKLWTNYSYGCYDRPGQVNTEWGTRQVAQLKKDTAVRLRGGVKSPILTQAVKGDTLEILEQMETWSKVKTADAVIGYVENKRLGEITEETETPVTDYQAPEYTSLTADSKICLGWHSIGGVAGNDTLYSMVSGTKGMNVIAPTWFSMTDENGAFRSFATAGYVTTAHQMGLQVWGVLDNFNYANENGISISTLNMLSSTTARQNLVKNVTDTAVGLGLDGINVDFEQLSSDCGPHYVEFLRELSIECRNKGLVLSIDNYVPFNFNDYYRLDIQGEVADYVIIMGYDEHWHGSKDPGSVASISYVSDGLDRTLEELPVSYTHL
;
A
#
# COMPACT_ATOMS: atom_id res chain seq x y z
N VAL A 1 12.54 7.24 12.20
CA VAL A 1 11.85 7.03 13.48
C VAL A 1 11.10 8.28 13.91
N LYS A 2 11.67 9.49 13.83
CA LYS A 2 10.92 10.74 14.12
C LYS A 2 9.93 11.12 13.01
N LEU A 3 10.18 10.74 11.78
CA LEU A 3 9.21 10.85 10.69
C LEU A 3 7.93 10.03 10.95
N TRP A 4 8.04 8.89 11.58
CA TRP A 4 6.93 8.01 11.89
C TRP A 4 5.90 8.63 12.84
N THR A 5 6.33 9.35 13.87
CA THR A 5 5.42 9.94 14.85
C THR A 5 4.64 11.15 14.33
N ASN A 6 5.18 11.89 13.37
CA ASN A 6 4.43 12.96 12.70
C ASN A 6 3.58 12.43 11.53
N TYR A 7 3.96 11.29 11.00
CA TYR A 7 3.27 10.64 9.90
C TYR A 7 1.94 10.00 10.31
N SER A 8 1.86 9.49 11.54
CA SER A 8 0.65 8.82 12.04
C SER A 8 -0.56 9.74 12.22
N TYR A 9 -0.37 11.03 12.33
CA TYR A 9 -1.48 11.99 12.45
C TYR A 9 -2.02 12.52 11.11
N GLY A 10 -1.25 12.43 10.04
CA GLY A 10 -1.63 12.91 8.72
C GLY A 10 -2.16 11.83 7.77
N CYS A 11 -1.87 10.57 8.04
CA CYS A 11 -2.19 9.47 7.11
C CYS A 11 -3.65 9.02 7.13
N TYR A 12 -4.39 9.28 8.23
CA TYR A 12 -5.75 8.78 8.36
C TYR A 12 -6.78 9.58 7.56
N ASP A 13 -6.54 10.86 7.30
CA ASP A 13 -7.55 11.71 6.67
C ASP A 13 -7.32 11.98 5.19
N ARG A 14 -6.10 11.81 4.66
CA ARG A 14 -5.81 12.07 3.23
C ARG A 14 -4.56 11.33 2.77
N PRO A 15 -4.68 10.12 2.24
CA PRO A 15 -3.57 9.46 1.56
C PRO A 15 -3.06 10.36 0.41
N GLY A 16 -1.77 10.61 0.35
CA GLY A 16 -1.15 11.42 -0.71
C GLY A 16 -0.87 12.89 -0.37
N GLN A 17 -1.30 13.41 0.79
CA GLN A 17 -0.86 14.72 1.25
C GLN A 17 0.21 14.56 2.36
N VAL A 18 1.39 14.17 1.96
CA VAL A 18 2.58 14.40 2.77
C VAL A 18 2.91 15.89 2.62
N ASN A 19 2.90 16.63 3.73
CA ASN A 19 3.44 17.98 3.70
C ASN A 19 4.97 17.86 3.48
N THR A 20 5.39 18.07 2.24
CA THR A 20 6.80 18.05 1.84
C THR A 20 7.47 19.40 2.09
N GLU A 21 6.70 20.41 2.46
CA GLU A 21 7.23 21.71 2.83
C GLU A 21 7.57 21.72 4.33
N TRP A 22 8.84 21.71 4.61
CA TRP A 22 9.36 21.90 5.97
C TRP A 22 9.20 23.36 6.35
N GLY A 23 8.61 23.61 7.52
CA GLY A 23 8.45 24.94 8.03
C GLY A 23 9.81 25.60 8.30
N THR A 24 9.92 26.89 8.05
CA THR A 24 11.02 27.71 8.56
C THR A 24 10.79 28.01 10.04
N ARG A 25 11.84 27.96 10.82
CA ARG A 25 11.85 28.36 12.23
C ARG A 25 12.85 29.48 12.45
N GLN A 26 12.56 30.37 13.36
CA GLN A 26 13.52 31.37 13.80
C GLN A 26 14.46 30.79 14.87
N VAL A 27 15.73 30.92 14.68
CA VAL A 27 16.76 30.42 15.62
C VAL A 27 17.76 31.49 15.97
N ALA A 28 18.35 31.38 17.16
CA ALA A 28 19.45 32.20 17.57
C ALA A 28 20.46 31.41 18.41
N GLN A 29 21.77 31.69 18.22
CA GLN A 29 22.81 31.10 19.07
C GLN A 29 23.00 31.93 20.35
N LEU A 30 23.29 31.23 21.44
CA LEU A 30 23.63 31.89 22.70
C LEU A 30 25.03 32.50 22.69
N LYS A 31 25.12 33.78 23.07
CA LYS A 31 26.37 34.52 23.25
C LYS A 31 27.12 34.15 24.54
N LYS A 32 26.40 33.68 25.55
CA LYS A 32 26.93 33.33 26.90
C LYS A 32 26.01 32.29 27.53
N ASP A 33 26.54 31.51 28.43
CA ASP A 33 25.78 30.60 29.30
C ASP A 33 24.65 31.35 29.98
N THR A 34 23.50 30.74 30.02
CA THR A 34 22.30 31.33 30.58
C THR A 34 21.30 30.28 31.06
N ALA A 35 20.50 30.69 32.06
CA ALA A 35 19.40 29.89 32.51
C ALA A 35 18.16 30.09 31.60
N VAL A 36 17.55 29.01 31.18
CA VAL A 36 16.19 28.99 30.58
C VAL A 36 15.18 28.94 31.71
N ARG A 37 14.30 29.92 31.78
CA ARG A 37 13.42 30.14 32.94
C ARG A 37 11.97 29.92 32.61
N LEU A 38 11.17 29.61 33.62
CA LEU A 38 9.74 29.35 33.48
C LEU A 38 8.94 30.55 32.93
N ARG A 39 9.38 31.78 33.28
CA ARG A 39 8.81 33.06 32.83
C ARG A 39 9.93 34.08 32.61
N GLY A 40 9.64 35.12 31.84
CA GLY A 40 10.53 36.26 31.69
C GLY A 40 10.75 36.95 33.02
N GLY A 41 12.03 36.91 33.55
CA GLY A 41 12.40 37.53 34.78
C GLY A 41 13.52 36.78 35.53
N VAL A 42 14.50 37.52 36.06
CA VAL A 42 15.68 36.94 36.72
C VAL A 42 15.35 36.14 37.99
N LYS A 43 14.19 36.39 38.61
CA LYS A 43 13.71 35.67 39.80
C LYS A 43 12.86 34.48 39.48
N SER A 44 12.52 34.26 38.20
CA SER A 44 11.69 33.12 37.79
C SER A 44 12.45 31.79 37.96
N PRO A 45 11.80 30.69 38.31
CA PRO A 45 12.43 29.38 38.44
C PRO A 45 13.21 29.00 37.16
N ILE A 46 14.35 28.36 37.37
CA ILE A 46 15.18 27.84 36.28
C ILE A 46 14.65 26.49 35.88
N LEU A 47 14.41 26.29 34.59
CA LEU A 47 13.99 25.01 34.01
C LEU A 47 15.19 24.16 33.58
N THR A 48 16.17 24.82 32.92
CA THR A 48 17.44 24.21 32.50
C THR A 48 18.51 25.26 32.31
N GLN A 49 19.74 24.79 32.13
CA GLN A 49 20.87 25.62 31.76
C GLN A 49 21.21 25.39 30.29
N ALA A 50 21.51 26.46 29.57
CA ALA A 50 22.00 26.42 28.20
C ALA A 50 23.37 27.12 28.13
N VAL A 51 24.25 26.60 27.31
CA VAL A 51 25.63 27.07 27.23
C VAL A 51 25.87 27.96 26.00
N LYS A 52 26.93 28.73 26.03
CA LYS A 52 27.32 29.53 24.87
C LYS A 52 27.49 28.67 23.63
N GLY A 53 26.88 29.11 22.54
CA GLY A 53 26.90 28.41 21.25
C GLY A 53 25.72 27.50 21.02
N ASP A 54 24.93 27.18 22.04
CA ASP A 54 23.67 26.45 21.83
C ASP A 54 22.75 27.25 20.92
N THR A 55 22.11 26.55 19.99
CA THR A 55 21.05 27.10 19.13
C THR A 55 19.71 26.93 19.81
N LEU A 56 18.98 28.01 19.98
CA LEU A 56 17.63 28.01 20.53
C LEU A 56 16.63 28.39 19.44
N GLU A 57 15.52 27.67 19.36
CA GLU A 57 14.39 28.08 18.55
C GLU A 57 13.62 29.20 19.22
N ILE A 58 13.35 30.29 18.51
CA ILE A 58 12.64 31.46 19.01
C ILE A 58 11.15 31.27 18.71
N LEU A 59 10.37 31.02 19.76
CA LEU A 59 8.92 30.83 19.63
C LEU A 59 8.15 32.15 19.66
N GLU A 60 8.67 33.12 20.44
CA GLU A 60 8.06 34.44 20.57
C GLU A 60 9.12 35.45 21.04
N GLN A 61 9.26 36.55 20.35
CA GLN A 61 10.18 37.64 20.73
C GLN A 61 9.38 38.74 21.43
N MET A 62 9.82 39.07 22.66
CA MET A 62 9.30 40.19 23.45
C MET A 62 10.37 41.25 23.66
N GLU A 63 10.06 42.37 24.32
CA GLU A 63 10.91 43.52 24.47
C GLU A 63 12.29 43.19 25.12
N THR A 64 12.32 42.41 26.18
CA THR A 64 13.57 42.12 26.95
C THR A 64 13.86 40.62 27.10
N TRP A 65 12.88 39.77 26.89
CA TRP A 65 12.95 38.32 26.98
C TRP A 65 12.37 37.70 25.71
N SER A 66 12.83 36.54 25.35
CA SER A 66 12.21 35.72 24.31
C SER A 66 11.78 34.37 24.86
N LYS A 67 10.63 33.89 24.43
CA LYS A 67 10.20 32.50 24.63
C LYS A 67 10.97 31.63 23.65
N VAL A 68 11.63 30.62 24.15
CA VAL A 68 12.55 29.81 23.38
C VAL A 68 12.29 28.32 23.64
N LYS A 69 12.74 27.50 22.71
CA LYS A 69 12.78 26.04 22.84
C LYS A 69 14.22 25.56 22.64
N THR A 70 14.71 24.75 23.57
CA THR A 70 16.05 24.14 23.51
C THR A 70 16.04 22.88 22.62
N ALA A 71 17.24 22.39 22.29
CA ALA A 71 17.38 21.11 21.56
C ALA A 71 16.72 19.92 22.28
N ASP A 72 16.68 19.94 23.60
CA ASP A 72 16.03 18.94 24.46
C ASP A 72 14.52 19.19 24.63
N ALA A 73 13.94 20.05 23.78
CA ALA A 73 12.53 20.41 23.79
C ALA A 73 12.02 21.11 25.06
N VAL A 74 12.91 21.70 25.89
CA VAL A 74 12.49 22.52 27.02
C VAL A 74 12.05 23.89 26.52
N ILE A 75 10.82 24.29 26.81
CA ILE A 75 10.25 25.59 26.47
C ILE A 75 10.33 26.51 27.69
N GLY A 76 10.95 27.69 27.51
CA GLY A 76 11.10 28.67 28.57
C GLY A 76 11.52 30.05 28.04
N TYR A 77 12.07 30.86 28.89
CA TYR A 77 12.42 32.26 28.59
C TYR A 77 13.90 32.53 28.80
N VAL A 78 14.49 33.27 27.86
CA VAL A 78 15.90 33.75 27.90
C VAL A 78 15.92 35.25 27.64
N GLU A 79 16.83 36.00 28.33
CA GLU A 79 17.02 37.44 28.07
C GLU A 79 17.53 37.67 26.65
N ASN A 80 16.95 38.61 25.91
CA ASN A 80 17.34 38.94 24.52
C ASN A 80 18.80 39.29 24.38
N LYS A 81 19.42 39.93 25.38
CA LYS A 81 20.85 40.24 25.38
C LYS A 81 21.78 39.03 25.34
N ARG A 82 21.24 37.83 25.65
CA ARG A 82 21.97 36.54 25.60
C ARG A 82 21.94 35.90 24.23
N LEU A 83 20.95 36.28 23.42
CA LEU A 83 20.73 35.75 22.08
C LEU A 83 21.64 36.46 21.06
N GLY A 84 22.09 35.71 20.09
CA GLY A 84 22.74 36.21 18.89
C GLY A 84 21.77 36.84 17.90
N GLU A 85 22.18 36.92 16.67
CA GLU A 85 21.33 37.30 15.57
C GLU A 85 20.26 36.22 15.40
N ILE A 86 19.01 36.64 15.18
CA ILE A 86 17.94 35.75 14.86
C ILE A 86 17.94 35.48 13.35
N THR A 87 18.07 34.26 12.96
CA THR A 87 18.08 33.81 11.56
C THR A 87 16.96 32.83 11.31
N GLU A 88 16.54 32.72 10.07
CA GLU A 88 15.59 31.68 9.64
C GLU A 88 16.36 30.43 9.26
N GLU A 89 15.90 29.29 9.75
CA GLU A 89 16.41 27.98 9.42
C GLU A 89 15.26 27.10 8.93
N THR A 90 15.44 26.47 7.77
CA THR A 90 14.51 25.44 7.31
C THR A 90 14.86 24.13 8.01
N GLU A 91 13.90 23.57 8.74
CA GLU A 91 14.09 22.29 9.39
C GLU A 91 14.24 21.19 8.34
N THR A 92 15.43 20.64 8.19
CA THR A 92 15.68 19.48 7.33
C THR A 92 15.84 18.27 8.21
N PRO A 93 15.05 17.19 8.00
CA PRO A 93 15.23 15.99 8.78
C PRO A 93 16.58 15.36 8.45
N VAL A 94 17.33 15.06 9.49
CA VAL A 94 18.49 14.17 9.35
C VAL A 94 17.96 12.75 9.48
N THR A 95 18.03 11.97 8.41
CA THR A 95 17.67 10.58 8.42
C THR A 95 18.81 9.74 7.89
N ASP A 96 19.10 8.62 8.55
CA ASP A 96 19.96 7.55 8.08
C ASP A 96 19.18 6.51 7.27
N TYR A 97 17.88 6.76 7.04
CA TYR A 97 17.05 5.92 6.23
C TYR A 97 17.52 5.96 4.78
N GLN A 98 17.91 4.80 4.29
CA GLN A 98 18.09 4.56 2.86
C GLN A 98 16.83 3.86 2.38
N ALA A 99 16.11 4.50 1.46
CA ALA A 99 14.96 3.85 0.84
C ALA A 99 15.46 2.57 0.16
N PRO A 100 14.87 1.40 0.44
CA PRO A 100 15.18 0.20 -0.32
C PRO A 100 14.87 0.47 -1.79
N GLU A 101 15.74 0.00 -2.67
CA GLU A 101 15.47 0.05 -4.10
C GLU A 101 14.27 -0.84 -4.41
N TYR A 102 13.21 -0.21 -4.91
CA TYR A 102 11.96 -0.89 -5.18
C TYR A 102 11.98 -1.35 -6.64
N THR A 103 12.27 -2.61 -6.87
CA THR A 103 12.26 -3.22 -8.20
C THR A 103 10.99 -4.04 -8.38
N SER A 104 10.23 -3.79 -9.46
CA SER A 104 9.11 -4.66 -9.86
C SER A 104 9.64 -5.97 -10.45
N LEU A 105 8.85 -7.04 -10.31
CA LEU A 105 9.14 -8.36 -10.90
C LEU A 105 8.46 -8.51 -12.26
N THR A 106 8.52 -7.47 -13.09
CA THR A 106 7.96 -7.51 -14.45
C THR A 106 8.81 -8.35 -15.39
N ALA A 107 8.13 -9.09 -16.27
CA ALA A 107 8.80 -9.88 -17.30
C ALA A 107 9.26 -8.99 -18.48
N ASP A 108 10.34 -9.39 -19.16
CA ASP A 108 10.84 -8.73 -20.36
C ASP A 108 9.93 -8.93 -21.60
N SER A 109 8.90 -9.78 -21.47
CA SER A 109 7.94 -10.10 -22.53
C SER A 109 6.52 -9.73 -22.14
N LYS A 110 5.65 -9.53 -23.13
CA LYS A 110 4.23 -9.32 -22.88
C LYS A 110 3.63 -10.50 -22.15
N ILE A 111 2.76 -10.22 -21.15
CA ILE A 111 2.01 -11.23 -20.44
C ILE A 111 0.76 -11.60 -21.25
N CYS A 112 0.60 -12.90 -21.47
CA CYS A 112 -0.62 -13.50 -21.98
C CYS A 112 -1.13 -14.47 -20.91
N LEU A 113 -2.00 -13.94 -20.03
CA LEU A 113 -2.54 -14.66 -18.87
C LEU A 113 -3.90 -15.26 -19.20
N GLY A 114 -4.14 -16.47 -18.66
CA GLY A 114 -5.46 -17.10 -18.69
C GLY A 114 -5.89 -17.50 -17.28
N TRP A 115 -7.09 -17.11 -16.85
CA TRP A 115 -7.67 -17.62 -15.61
C TRP A 115 -8.18 -19.04 -15.81
N HIS A 116 -7.86 -19.93 -14.89
CA HIS A 116 -8.36 -21.31 -14.87
C HIS A 116 -9.31 -21.50 -13.70
N SER A 117 -10.59 -21.58 -13.98
CA SER A 117 -11.64 -21.77 -12.96
C SER A 117 -11.53 -23.16 -12.33
N ILE A 118 -11.17 -23.21 -11.05
CA ILE A 118 -10.97 -24.44 -10.26
C ILE A 118 -12.00 -24.49 -9.14
N GLY A 119 -13.04 -25.33 -9.30
CA GLY A 119 -14.08 -25.51 -8.29
C GLY A 119 -13.79 -26.57 -7.21
N GLY A 120 -12.63 -27.23 -7.26
CA GLY A 120 -12.19 -28.26 -6.32
C GLY A 120 -10.88 -28.89 -6.76
N VAL A 121 -10.24 -29.67 -5.90
CA VAL A 121 -8.91 -30.28 -6.18
C VAL A 121 -8.88 -31.05 -7.50
N ALA A 122 -9.97 -31.77 -7.85
CA ALA A 122 -10.06 -32.51 -9.12
C ALA A 122 -10.05 -31.61 -10.37
N GLY A 123 -10.39 -30.31 -10.23
CA GLY A 123 -10.29 -29.34 -11.32
C GLY A 123 -8.86 -29.16 -11.83
N ASN A 124 -7.86 -29.41 -11.01
CA ASN A 124 -6.47 -29.34 -11.40
C ASN A 124 -6.09 -30.30 -12.55
N ASP A 125 -6.78 -31.43 -12.68
CA ASP A 125 -6.53 -32.42 -13.72
C ASP A 125 -6.90 -31.93 -15.14
N THR A 126 -7.62 -30.81 -15.24
CA THR A 126 -8.05 -30.24 -16.52
C THR A 126 -7.01 -29.29 -17.15
N LEU A 127 -5.88 -28.98 -16.48
CA LEU A 127 -4.86 -28.05 -16.97
C LEU A 127 -4.47 -28.32 -18.42
N TYR A 128 -4.08 -29.54 -18.73
CA TYR A 128 -3.61 -29.88 -20.08
C TYR A 128 -4.70 -29.65 -21.15
N SER A 129 -5.93 -30.04 -20.87
CA SER A 129 -7.04 -29.85 -21.82
C SER A 129 -7.39 -28.37 -22.02
N MET A 130 -7.22 -27.55 -21.00
CA MET A 130 -7.50 -26.12 -21.08
C MET A 130 -6.47 -25.34 -21.89
N VAL A 131 -5.18 -25.71 -21.78
CA VAL A 131 -4.10 -24.92 -22.38
C VAL A 131 -3.51 -25.50 -23.66
N SER A 132 -3.73 -26.79 -23.97
CA SER A 132 -3.10 -27.46 -25.13
C SER A 132 -3.46 -26.85 -26.49
N GLY A 133 -4.59 -26.14 -26.59
CA GLY A 133 -5.03 -25.42 -27.80
C GLY A 133 -4.63 -23.96 -27.85
N THR A 134 -4.03 -23.42 -26.80
CA THR A 134 -3.68 -21.99 -26.71
C THR A 134 -2.36 -21.71 -27.41
N LYS A 135 -2.18 -20.46 -27.86
CA LYS A 135 -0.92 -19.99 -28.46
C LYS A 135 -0.52 -18.69 -27.80
N GLY A 136 0.76 -18.61 -27.38
CA GLY A 136 1.32 -17.39 -26.79
C GLY A 136 0.98 -17.18 -25.32
N MET A 137 0.20 -18.03 -24.69
CA MET A 137 -0.04 -17.98 -23.25
C MET A 137 1.29 -18.26 -22.52
N ASN A 138 1.62 -17.44 -21.53
CA ASN A 138 2.83 -17.61 -20.72
C ASN A 138 2.54 -17.55 -19.21
N VAL A 139 1.30 -17.23 -18.81
CA VAL A 139 0.86 -17.25 -17.42
C VAL A 139 -0.50 -17.95 -17.31
N ILE A 140 -0.65 -18.81 -16.31
CA ILE A 140 -1.92 -19.41 -15.91
C ILE A 140 -2.26 -18.99 -14.48
N ALA A 141 -3.48 -18.49 -14.28
CA ALA A 141 -3.96 -18.03 -12.98
C ALA A 141 -5.13 -18.91 -12.50
N PRO A 142 -4.86 -20.00 -11.74
CA PRO A 142 -5.89 -20.88 -11.22
C PRO A 142 -6.59 -20.27 -10.00
N THR A 143 -7.91 -20.38 -9.94
CA THR A 143 -8.77 -19.86 -8.85
C THR A 143 -8.69 -20.76 -7.62
N TRP A 144 -7.60 -20.71 -6.89
CA TRP A 144 -7.28 -21.67 -5.85
C TRP A 144 -7.57 -21.25 -4.43
N PHE A 145 -7.35 -19.94 -4.14
CA PHE A 145 -7.36 -19.44 -2.78
C PHE A 145 -8.59 -18.57 -2.56
N SER A 146 -9.46 -18.97 -1.64
CA SER A 146 -10.64 -18.18 -1.27
C SER A 146 -10.66 -17.95 0.22
N MET A 147 -10.85 -16.71 0.62
CA MET A 147 -11.01 -16.32 2.03
C MET A 147 -12.13 -17.10 2.72
N THR A 148 -11.90 -17.64 3.91
CA THR A 148 -12.87 -18.50 4.61
C THR A 148 -13.33 -18.00 5.97
N ASP A 149 -12.67 -16.98 6.52
CA ASP A 149 -13.09 -16.35 7.78
C ASP A 149 -12.59 -14.89 7.86
N GLU A 150 -12.91 -14.24 8.97
CA GLU A 150 -12.49 -12.87 9.26
C GLU A 150 -11.15 -12.77 10.01
N ASN A 151 -10.44 -13.89 10.18
CA ASN A 151 -9.15 -13.96 10.87
C ASN A 151 -7.96 -14.15 9.91
N GLY A 152 -8.23 -14.18 8.60
CA GLY A 152 -7.22 -14.34 7.56
C GLY A 152 -6.94 -15.77 7.16
N ALA A 153 -7.86 -16.71 7.43
CA ALA A 153 -7.79 -18.05 6.88
C ALA A 153 -8.36 -18.08 5.46
N PHE A 154 -7.87 -19.02 4.67
CA PHE A 154 -8.35 -19.25 3.31
C PHE A 154 -8.39 -20.75 2.99
N ARG A 155 -9.26 -21.13 2.07
CA ARG A 155 -9.30 -22.45 1.45
C ARG A 155 -8.32 -22.49 0.28
N SER A 156 -7.68 -23.62 0.06
CA SER A 156 -6.79 -23.85 -1.06
C SER A 156 -7.15 -25.11 -1.84
N PHE A 157 -7.20 -25.03 -3.17
CA PHE A 157 -7.26 -26.18 -4.08
C PHE A 157 -5.92 -26.43 -4.79
N ALA A 158 -4.88 -25.67 -4.48
CA ALA A 158 -3.58 -25.74 -5.11
C ALA A 158 -2.89 -27.10 -4.90
N THR A 159 -2.20 -27.58 -5.92
CA THR A 159 -1.38 -28.78 -5.85
C THR A 159 -0.02 -28.57 -6.51
N ALA A 160 1.03 -29.12 -5.91
CA ALA A 160 2.38 -29.05 -6.49
C ALA A 160 2.48 -29.75 -7.86
N GLY A 161 1.67 -30.78 -8.08
CA GLY A 161 1.60 -31.48 -9.38
C GLY A 161 1.13 -30.57 -10.52
N TYR A 162 0.14 -29.72 -10.27
CA TYR A 162 -0.30 -28.73 -11.25
C TYR A 162 0.82 -27.74 -11.58
N VAL A 163 1.48 -27.17 -10.56
CA VAL A 163 2.57 -26.22 -10.75
C VAL A 163 3.70 -26.83 -11.59
N THR A 164 4.11 -28.05 -11.22
CA THR A 164 5.13 -28.78 -11.98
C THR A 164 4.75 -28.99 -13.44
N THR A 165 3.50 -29.36 -13.70
CA THR A 165 3.00 -29.57 -15.07
C THR A 165 2.94 -28.26 -15.85
N ALA A 166 2.46 -27.19 -15.24
CA ALA A 166 2.42 -25.86 -15.87
C ALA A 166 3.81 -25.36 -16.25
N HIS A 167 4.78 -25.50 -15.34
CA HIS A 167 6.19 -25.14 -15.60
C HIS A 167 6.78 -25.99 -16.77
N GLN A 168 6.49 -27.28 -16.82
CA GLN A 168 6.90 -28.13 -17.96
C GLN A 168 6.29 -27.69 -19.29
N MET A 169 5.13 -27.02 -19.26
CA MET A 169 4.48 -26.43 -20.43
C MET A 169 4.98 -25.01 -20.74
N GLY A 170 5.93 -24.47 -19.95
CA GLY A 170 6.47 -23.12 -20.11
C GLY A 170 5.59 -22.00 -19.58
N LEU A 171 4.64 -22.33 -18.66
CA LEU A 171 3.75 -21.36 -18.05
C LEU A 171 4.20 -21.00 -16.64
N GLN A 172 4.19 -19.72 -16.31
CA GLN A 172 4.18 -19.27 -14.91
C GLN A 172 2.83 -19.55 -14.29
N VAL A 173 2.78 -19.74 -12.96
CA VAL A 173 1.56 -20.00 -12.19
C VAL A 173 1.37 -18.89 -11.16
N TRP A 174 0.34 -18.06 -11.36
CA TRP A 174 -0.06 -17.02 -10.41
C TRP A 174 -1.38 -17.45 -9.74
N GLY A 175 -1.30 -17.89 -8.49
CA GLY A 175 -2.50 -18.38 -7.77
C GLY A 175 -3.46 -17.24 -7.47
N VAL A 176 -4.72 -17.38 -7.91
CA VAL A 176 -5.76 -16.39 -7.61
C VAL A 176 -6.15 -16.47 -6.15
N LEU A 177 -6.18 -15.32 -5.49
CA LEU A 177 -6.72 -15.11 -4.14
C LEU A 177 -7.96 -14.23 -4.25
N ASP A 178 -9.13 -14.79 -3.87
CA ASP A 178 -10.42 -14.13 -3.96
C ASP A 178 -11.13 -14.00 -2.60
N ASN A 179 -12.18 -13.17 -2.56
CA ASN A 179 -13.08 -12.97 -1.44
C ASN A 179 -14.50 -13.53 -1.69
N PHE A 180 -14.68 -14.49 -2.61
CA PHE A 180 -16.00 -14.97 -3.07
C PHE A 180 -16.71 -15.92 -2.12
N ASN A 181 -16.10 -16.32 -1.02
CA ASN A 181 -16.76 -17.05 0.05
C ASN A 181 -17.54 -16.10 0.97
N TYR A 182 -18.80 -15.86 0.66
CA TYR A 182 -19.64 -14.95 1.45
C TYR A 182 -20.16 -15.55 2.75
N ALA A 183 -19.99 -16.86 2.96
CA ALA A 183 -20.38 -17.54 4.20
C ALA A 183 -19.45 -18.73 4.47
N ASN A 184 -19.16 -18.99 5.75
CA ASN A 184 -18.40 -20.16 6.15
C ASN A 184 -19.26 -21.46 6.05
N GLU A 185 -18.66 -22.61 6.34
CA GLU A 185 -19.31 -23.93 6.31
C GLU A 185 -20.55 -24.04 7.22
N ASN A 186 -20.70 -23.18 8.22
CA ASN A 186 -21.84 -23.08 9.12
C ASN A 186 -22.90 -22.08 8.64
N GLY A 187 -22.76 -21.49 7.46
CA GLY A 187 -23.65 -20.48 6.90
C GLY A 187 -23.52 -19.10 7.56
N ILE A 188 -22.44 -18.85 8.32
CA ILE A 188 -22.16 -17.54 8.92
C ILE A 188 -21.52 -16.66 7.84
N SER A 189 -22.09 -15.48 7.62
CA SER A 189 -21.56 -14.50 6.67
C SER A 189 -20.14 -14.10 7.01
N ILE A 190 -19.29 -14.04 5.98
CA ILE A 190 -17.90 -13.58 6.08
C ILE A 190 -17.85 -12.15 5.55
N SER A 191 -17.38 -11.24 6.40
CA SER A 191 -17.23 -9.84 6.04
C SER A 191 -15.78 -9.54 5.60
N THR A 192 -15.61 -9.20 4.33
CA THR A 192 -14.31 -8.73 3.81
C THR A 192 -13.85 -7.47 4.55
N LEU A 193 -14.77 -6.55 4.91
CA LEU A 193 -14.45 -5.38 5.69
C LEU A 193 -13.86 -5.74 7.07
N ASN A 194 -14.50 -6.65 7.81
CA ASN A 194 -14.01 -7.04 9.11
C ASN A 194 -12.61 -7.65 9.04
N MET A 195 -12.38 -8.51 8.05
CA MET A 195 -11.06 -9.12 7.82
C MET A 195 -10.03 -8.06 7.47
N LEU A 196 -10.30 -7.20 6.49
CA LEU A 196 -9.35 -6.20 6.02
C LEU A 196 -9.08 -5.10 7.07
N SER A 197 -10.04 -4.73 7.91
CA SER A 197 -9.87 -3.74 8.98
C SER A 197 -9.03 -4.23 10.15
N SER A 198 -8.86 -5.54 10.31
CA SER A 198 -8.03 -6.15 11.35
C SER A 198 -6.59 -6.34 10.88
N THR A 199 -5.64 -5.62 11.49
CA THR A 199 -4.21 -5.78 11.19
C THR A 199 -3.74 -7.22 11.35
N THR A 200 -4.15 -7.88 12.43
CA THR A 200 -3.79 -9.29 12.68
C THR A 200 -4.33 -10.21 11.58
N ALA A 201 -5.58 -10.01 11.16
CA ALA A 201 -6.19 -10.85 10.12
C ALA A 201 -5.50 -10.64 8.75
N ARG A 202 -5.22 -9.39 8.38
CA ARG A 202 -4.44 -9.10 7.16
C ARG A 202 -3.07 -9.77 7.19
N GLN A 203 -2.33 -9.61 8.30
CA GLN A 203 -0.99 -10.22 8.45
C GLN A 203 -1.05 -11.74 8.39
N ASN A 204 -2.07 -12.37 8.98
CA ASN A 204 -2.29 -13.80 8.87
C ASN A 204 -2.52 -14.23 7.42
N LEU A 205 -3.43 -13.54 6.70
CA LEU A 205 -3.73 -13.86 5.30
C LEU A 205 -2.48 -13.70 4.42
N VAL A 206 -1.81 -12.56 4.52
CA VAL A 206 -0.59 -12.25 3.76
C VAL A 206 0.49 -13.30 4.00
N LYS A 207 0.79 -13.59 5.27
CA LYS A 207 1.79 -14.61 5.60
C LYS A 207 1.42 -15.99 5.08
N ASN A 208 0.20 -16.42 5.33
CA ASN A 208 -0.23 -17.78 5.01
C ASN A 208 -0.32 -18.01 3.49
N VAL A 209 -0.84 -17.06 2.72
CA VAL A 209 -0.94 -17.21 1.27
C VAL A 209 0.42 -17.16 0.60
N THR A 210 1.31 -16.27 1.03
CA THR A 210 2.66 -16.19 0.46
C THR A 210 3.53 -17.39 0.84
N ASP A 211 3.44 -17.89 2.08
CA ASP A 211 4.13 -19.13 2.49
C ASP A 211 3.61 -20.34 1.71
N THR A 212 2.31 -20.41 1.46
CA THR A 212 1.70 -21.47 0.65
C THR A 212 2.18 -21.39 -0.81
N ALA A 213 2.20 -20.18 -1.38
CA ALA A 213 2.69 -19.97 -2.74
C ALA A 213 4.15 -20.43 -2.91
N VAL A 214 5.04 -20.02 -2.02
CA VAL A 214 6.45 -20.47 -2.02
C VAL A 214 6.55 -21.98 -1.81
N GLY A 215 5.80 -22.53 -0.86
CA GLY A 215 5.85 -23.98 -0.55
C GLY A 215 5.39 -24.86 -1.71
N LEU A 216 4.55 -24.35 -2.59
CA LEU A 216 4.08 -25.04 -3.81
C LEU A 216 4.90 -24.70 -5.06
N GLY A 217 5.78 -23.71 -5.00
CA GLY A 217 6.60 -23.24 -6.11
C GLY A 217 5.85 -22.37 -7.12
N LEU A 218 4.88 -21.58 -6.67
CA LEU A 218 4.19 -20.60 -7.50
C LEU A 218 5.13 -19.45 -7.89
N ASP A 219 4.87 -18.83 -9.03
CA ASP A 219 5.63 -17.68 -9.53
C ASP A 219 5.01 -16.35 -9.06
N GLY A 220 3.72 -16.37 -8.67
CA GLY A 220 3.03 -15.16 -8.23
C GLY A 220 1.69 -15.41 -7.55
N ILE A 221 1.10 -14.29 -7.12
CA ILE A 221 -0.26 -14.20 -6.57
C ILE A 221 -1.03 -13.19 -7.41
N ASN A 222 -2.24 -13.57 -7.82
CA ASN A 222 -3.21 -12.71 -8.48
C ASN A 222 -4.35 -12.42 -7.51
N VAL A 223 -4.56 -11.16 -7.16
CA VAL A 223 -5.61 -10.74 -6.21
C VAL A 223 -6.86 -10.36 -6.97
N ASP A 224 -7.95 -11.06 -6.70
CA ASP A 224 -9.27 -10.83 -7.31
C ASP A 224 -10.32 -10.57 -6.21
N PHE A 225 -10.22 -9.40 -5.59
CA PHE A 225 -11.16 -8.96 -4.54
C PHE A 225 -12.24 -8.08 -5.15
N GLU A 226 -13.45 -8.64 -5.24
CA GLU A 226 -14.58 -7.98 -5.84
C GLU A 226 -15.63 -7.52 -4.82
N GLN A 227 -16.56 -6.66 -5.29
CA GLN A 227 -17.71 -6.17 -4.53
C GLN A 227 -17.34 -5.56 -3.16
N LEU A 228 -16.17 -4.94 -3.09
CA LEU A 228 -15.78 -4.20 -1.91
C LEU A 228 -16.70 -2.99 -1.73
N SER A 229 -16.99 -2.62 -0.48
CA SER A 229 -17.61 -1.34 -0.17
C SER A 229 -16.56 -0.23 -0.09
N SER A 230 -17.00 1.03 -0.19
CA SER A 230 -16.11 2.18 0.00
C SER A 230 -15.38 2.18 1.35
N ASP A 231 -16.01 1.63 2.38
CA ASP A 231 -15.39 1.49 3.71
C ASP A 231 -14.22 0.50 3.71
N CYS A 232 -14.20 -0.44 2.76
CA CYS A 232 -13.06 -1.37 2.59
C CYS A 232 -11.83 -0.68 1.98
N GLY A 233 -12.01 0.39 1.20
CA GLY A 233 -10.95 1.00 0.38
C GLY A 233 -9.63 1.23 1.12
N PRO A 234 -9.59 1.98 2.25
CA PRO A 234 -8.35 2.21 2.99
C PRO A 234 -7.69 0.93 3.50
N HIS A 235 -8.49 -0.06 3.91
CA HIS A 235 -8.01 -1.33 4.44
C HIS A 235 -7.53 -2.27 3.33
N TYR A 236 -8.16 -2.20 2.16
CA TYR A 236 -7.73 -2.93 0.98
C TYR A 236 -6.38 -2.44 0.48
N VAL A 237 -6.21 -1.13 0.39
CA VAL A 237 -4.92 -0.52 0.05
C VAL A 237 -3.82 -0.97 1.01
N GLU A 238 -4.09 -0.99 2.31
CA GLU A 238 -3.11 -1.43 3.31
C GLU A 238 -2.79 -2.93 3.15
N PHE A 239 -3.80 -3.76 2.90
CA PHE A 239 -3.60 -5.19 2.58
C PHE A 239 -2.68 -5.36 1.37
N LEU A 240 -2.90 -4.61 0.29
CA LEU A 240 -2.07 -4.69 -0.92
C LEU A 240 -0.62 -4.25 -0.66
N ARG A 241 -0.41 -3.23 0.17
CA ARG A 241 0.94 -2.82 0.59
C ARG A 241 1.65 -3.90 1.39
N GLU A 242 0.97 -4.47 2.39
CA GLU A 242 1.50 -5.57 3.20
C GLU A 242 1.83 -6.79 2.32
N LEU A 243 0.92 -7.17 1.41
CA LEU A 243 1.11 -8.29 0.50
C LEU A 243 2.26 -8.04 -0.50
N SER A 244 2.36 -6.83 -1.03
CA SER A 244 3.43 -6.43 -1.95
C SER A 244 4.82 -6.62 -1.34
N ILE A 245 5.00 -6.21 -0.07
CA ILE A 245 6.27 -6.37 0.64
C ILE A 245 6.63 -7.85 0.78
N GLU A 246 5.66 -8.68 1.20
CA GLU A 246 5.90 -10.11 1.37
C GLU A 246 6.13 -10.85 0.03
N CYS A 247 5.37 -10.51 -1.00
CA CYS A 247 5.60 -11.06 -2.35
C CYS A 247 7.03 -10.74 -2.82
N ARG A 248 7.47 -9.51 -2.68
CA ARG A 248 8.80 -9.07 -3.10
C ARG A 248 9.91 -9.74 -2.32
N ASN A 249 9.77 -9.86 -1.00
CA ASN A 249 10.72 -10.57 -0.15
C ASN A 249 10.88 -12.05 -0.52
N LYS A 250 9.82 -12.63 -1.11
CA LYS A 250 9.76 -14.05 -1.49
C LYS A 250 9.94 -14.29 -3.00
N GLY A 251 10.14 -13.23 -3.79
CA GLY A 251 10.30 -13.33 -5.25
C GLY A 251 9.03 -13.75 -5.97
N LEU A 252 7.85 -13.42 -5.42
CA LEU A 252 6.55 -13.68 -6.01
C LEU A 252 6.04 -12.44 -6.76
N VAL A 253 5.59 -12.62 -7.99
CA VAL A 253 4.88 -11.58 -8.74
C VAL A 253 3.56 -11.26 -8.04
N LEU A 254 3.21 -9.98 -7.93
CA LEU A 254 1.90 -9.52 -7.48
C LEU A 254 1.14 -8.90 -8.64
N SER A 255 0.01 -9.51 -9.00
CA SER A 255 -0.97 -8.93 -9.94
C SER A 255 -2.31 -8.69 -9.25
N ILE A 256 -3.04 -7.67 -9.68
CA ILE A 256 -4.31 -7.27 -9.06
C ILE A 256 -5.35 -7.07 -10.15
N ASP A 257 -6.49 -7.76 -10.01
CA ASP A 257 -7.62 -7.64 -10.92
C ASP A 257 -8.53 -6.49 -10.46
N ASN A 258 -8.99 -5.68 -11.42
CA ASN A 258 -9.82 -4.53 -11.15
C ASN A 258 -10.96 -4.43 -12.15
N TYR A 259 -12.09 -3.91 -11.69
CA TYR A 259 -13.15 -3.41 -12.58
C TYR A 259 -12.62 -2.24 -13.43
N VAL A 260 -13.29 -1.99 -14.55
CA VAL A 260 -13.12 -0.72 -15.25
C VAL A 260 -13.36 0.44 -14.27
N PRO A 261 -12.45 1.42 -14.17
CA PRO A 261 -12.57 2.51 -13.20
C PRO A 261 -13.73 3.45 -13.54
N PHE A 262 -14.51 3.77 -12.53
CA PHE A 262 -15.57 4.76 -12.52
C PHE A 262 -15.56 5.52 -11.19
N ASN A 263 -16.17 6.69 -11.13
CA ASN A 263 -16.23 7.50 -9.91
C ASN A 263 -16.85 6.79 -8.70
N PHE A 264 -17.65 5.73 -8.92
CA PHE A 264 -18.29 4.97 -7.84
C PHE A 264 -17.40 3.87 -7.25
N ASN A 265 -16.27 3.52 -7.90
CA ASN A 265 -15.33 2.50 -7.44
C ASN A 265 -13.89 3.03 -7.30
N ASP A 266 -13.70 4.35 -7.22
CA ASP A 266 -12.41 5.04 -7.05
C ASP A 266 -11.69 4.64 -5.75
N TYR A 267 -12.43 4.10 -4.76
CA TYR A 267 -11.86 3.58 -3.52
C TYR A 267 -10.99 2.34 -3.69
N TYR A 268 -10.97 1.71 -4.87
CA TYR A 268 -9.97 0.68 -5.21
C TYR A 268 -8.56 1.27 -5.37
N ARG A 269 -8.43 2.59 -5.61
CA ARG A 269 -7.16 3.33 -5.60
C ARG A 269 -6.12 2.75 -6.55
N LEU A 270 -6.42 2.79 -7.85
CA LEU A 270 -5.50 2.34 -8.90
C LEU A 270 -4.15 3.08 -8.86
N ASP A 271 -4.16 4.35 -8.46
CA ASP A 271 -2.95 5.16 -8.26
C ASP A 271 -1.97 4.50 -7.29
N ILE A 272 -2.47 3.96 -6.17
CA ILE A 272 -1.62 3.25 -5.19
C ILE A 272 -1.31 1.83 -5.65
N GLN A 273 -2.25 1.14 -6.28
CA GLN A 273 -2.00 -0.19 -6.82
C GLN A 273 -0.84 -0.17 -7.81
N GLY A 274 -0.79 0.85 -8.69
CA GLY A 274 0.31 1.05 -9.62
C GLY A 274 1.68 1.24 -8.96
N GLU A 275 1.74 1.68 -7.70
CA GLU A 275 3.00 1.82 -6.94
C GLU A 275 3.48 0.51 -6.32
N VAL A 276 2.56 -0.43 -6.02
CA VAL A 276 2.87 -1.60 -5.19
C VAL A 276 2.77 -2.93 -5.93
N ALA A 277 2.00 -3.02 -7.01
CA ALA A 277 1.83 -4.23 -7.82
C ALA A 277 2.85 -4.29 -8.95
N ASP A 278 3.16 -5.50 -9.42
CA ASP A 278 3.93 -5.72 -10.64
C ASP A 278 3.03 -5.59 -11.87
N TYR A 279 1.76 -6.00 -11.75
CA TYR A 279 0.75 -5.90 -12.81
C TYR A 279 -0.61 -5.47 -12.24
N VAL A 280 -1.25 -4.54 -12.94
CA VAL A 280 -2.65 -4.17 -12.72
C VAL A 280 -3.44 -4.65 -13.94
N ILE A 281 -4.43 -5.50 -13.71
CA ILE A 281 -5.25 -6.12 -14.74
C ILE A 281 -6.64 -5.47 -14.68
N ILE A 282 -7.18 -5.09 -15.84
CA ILE A 282 -8.51 -4.52 -15.95
C ILE A 282 -9.44 -5.55 -16.55
N MET A 283 -10.50 -5.89 -15.81
CA MET A 283 -11.60 -6.74 -16.27
C MET A 283 -12.49 -5.92 -17.22
N GLY A 284 -12.05 -5.78 -18.46
CA GLY A 284 -12.72 -4.99 -19.49
C GLY A 284 -13.94 -5.72 -20.09
N TYR A 285 -14.80 -6.29 -19.25
CA TYR A 285 -16.01 -7.03 -19.62
C TYR A 285 -17.16 -6.70 -18.64
N ASP A 286 -18.28 -7.38 -18.79
CA ASP A 286 -19.53 -7.13 -18.05
C ASP A 286 -20.17 -5.75 -18.34
N GLU A 287 -19.88 -5.16 -19.50
CA GLU A 287 -20.60 -4.00 -20.02
C GLU A 287 -22.10 -4.28 -20.05
N HIS A 288 -22.48 -5.47 -20.58
CA HIS A 288 -23.80 -6.05 -20.47
C HIS A 288 -23.68 -7.49 -19.96
N TRP A 289 -24.41 -7.82 -18.95
CA TRP A 289 -24.39 -9.13 -18.27
C TRP A 289 -25.83 -9.68 -18.18
N HIS A 290 -26.00 -10.93 -17.70
CA HIS A 290 -27.30 -11.60 -17.66
C HIS A 290 -28.39 -10.86 -16.83
N GLY A 291 -28.02 -9.94 -15.98
CA GLY A 291 -28.93 -9.07 -15.19
C GLY A 291 -29.16 -7.70 -15.79
N SER A 292 -28.54 -7.35 -16.93
CA SER A 292 -28.73 -6.07 -17.59
C SER A 292 -30.15 -5.93 -18.14
N LYS A 293 -30.72 -4.72 -18.05
CA LYS A 293 -32.06 -4.41 -18.59
C LYS A 293 -32.07 -4.48 -20.12
N ASP A 294 -31.00 -4.02 -20.73
CA ASP A 294 -30.87 -3.98 -22.19
C ASP A 294 -29.81 -5.00 -22.63
N PRO A 295 -30.09 -5.80 -23.68
CA PRO A 295 -29.09 -6.70 -24.23
C PRO A 295 -28.01 -5.94 -24.98
N GLY A 296 -26.75 -6.40 -24.88
CA GLY A 296 -25.63 -5.78 -25.54
C GLY A 296 -24.38 -6.66 -25.55
N SER A 297 -23.27 -6.09 -25.99
CA SER A 297 -21.97 -6.76 -25.94
C SER A 297 -21.51 -6.89 -24.51
N VAL A 298 -20.91 -8.03 -24.16
CA VAL A 298 -20.24 -8.21 -22.85
C VAL A 298 -19.00 -7.31 -22.73
N ALA A 299 -18.33 -7.05 -23.86
CA ALA A 299 -17.13 -6.23 -23.94
C ALA A 299 -17.05 -5.59 -25.32
N SER A 300 -17.68 -4.40 -25.50
CA SER A 300 -17.53 -3.67 -26.75
C SER A 300 -16.11 -3.06 -26.83
N ILE A 301 -15.62 -2.83 -28.05
CA ILE A 301 -14.29 -2.25 -28.23
C ILE A 301 -14.19 -0.84 -27.63
N SER A 302 -15.28 -0.07 -27.67
CA SER A 302 -15.37 1.24 -27.04
C SER A 302 -15.28 1.15 -25.52
N TYR A 303 -16.03 0.22 -24.91
CA TYR A 303 -15.99 -0.01 -23.45
C TYR A 303 -14.59 -0.37 -22.96
N VAL A 304 -13.93 -1.30 -23.66
CA VAL A 304 -12.57 -1.71 -23.33
C VAL A 304 -11.57 -0.57 -23.51
N SER A 305 -11.67 0.17 -24.62
CA SER A 305 -10.78 1.33 -24.90
C SER A 305 -10.95 2.42 -23.85
N ASP A 306 -12.19 2.81 -23.57
CA ASP A 306 -12.48 3.83 -22.55
C ASP A 306 -12.04 3.39 -21.15
N GLY A 307 -12.16 2.09 -20.85
CA GLY A 307 -11.68 1.50 -19.61
C GLY A 307 -10.17 1.58 -19.46
N LEU A 308 -9.43 1.29 -20.54
CA LEU A 308 -7.97 1.42 -20.56
C LEU A 308 -7.55 2.88 -20.42
N ASP A 309 -8.16 3.80 -21.16
CA ASP A 309 -7.82 5.22 -21.09
C ASP A 309 -7.99 5.76 -19.66
N ARG A 310 -9.12 5.48 -19.01
CA ARG A 310 -9.35 5.84 -17.61
C ARG A 310 -8.34 5.23 -16.64
N THR A 311 -8.00 3.97 -16.85
CA THR A 311 -6.99 3.29 -16.04
C THR A 311 -5.62 3.96 -16.15
N LEU A 312 -5.22 4.32 -17.38
CA LEU A 312 -3.94 4.99 -17.64
C LEU A 312 -3.90 6.43 -17.10
N GLU A 313 -5.05 7.09 -16.96
CA GLU A 313 -5.13 8.40 -16.29
C GLU A 313 -4.86 8.32 -14.79
N GLU A 314 -5.22 7.20 -14.14
CA GLU A 314 -5.05 7.01 -12.71
C GLU A 314 -3.71 6.36 -12.32
N LEU A 315 -3.17 5.50 -13.18
CA LEU A 315 -1.91 4.80 -12.92
C LEU A 315 -0.70 5.74 -13.08
N PRO A 316 0.32 5.66 -12.21
CA PRO A 316 1.58 6.37 -12.40
C PRO A 316 2.22 6.04 -13.76
N VAL A 317 2.79 7.05 -14.42
CA VAL A 317 3.35 6.96 -15.79
C VAL A 317 4.43 5.85 -15.95
N SER A 318 5.11 5.49 -14.87
CA SER A 318 6.11 4.42 -14.86
C SER A 318 5.56 3.02 -15.17
N TYR A 319 4.25 2.83 -15.13
CA TYR A 319 3.58 1.54 -15.36
C TYR A 319 2.95 1.39 -16.76
N THR A 320 3.00 2.42 -17.60
CA THR A 320 2.42 2.39 -18.94
C THR A 320 3.27 1.60 -19.94
N HIS A 321 3.40 0.30 -19.73
CA HIS A 321 3.88 -0.64 -20.74
C HIS A 321 2.71 -1.56 -21.14
N LEU A 322 1.98 -1.13 -22.16
CA LEU A 322 0.96 -1.93 -22.85
C LEU A 322 1.61 -2.91 -23.85
#